data_36e5204166e2641bac698720960ded17
#
_entry.id   36e5204166e2641bac698720960ded17
#
_cell.length_a   1.000
_cell.length_b   1.000
_cell.length_c   1.000
_cell.angle_alpha   90.00
_cell.angle_beta   90.00
_cell.angle_gamma   90.00
#
_symmetry.space_group_name_H-M   'P 1'
#
loop_
_entity.id
_entity.type
_entity.pdbx_description
1 polymer ?
#
loop_
_entity_poly.entity_id
_entity_poly.type
_entity_poly.pdbx_seq_one_letter_code
_entity_poly.pdbx_strand_id
1 'polypeptide(L)' 'MTRYEMIIDFYNSIKDMNDDESLELILKAEDKDEQDFITMLGDFLLQKRQQEAIEQKRF' A
#
# COMPACT_ATOMS: atom_id res chain seq x y z
N MET A 1 11.92 -5.52 19.00
CA MET A 1 10.94 -5.74 17.90
C MET A 1 11.60 -6.55 16.81
N THR A 2 10.97 -7.64 16.39
CA THR A 2 11.50 -8.46 15.31
C THR A 2 11.17 -7.83 13.95
N ARG A 3 11.87 -8.29 12.91
CA ARG A 3 11.56 -7.82 11.56
C ARG A 3 10.13 -8.14 11.16
N TYR A 4 9.65 -9.31 11.56
CA TYR A 4 8.28 -9.70 11.29
C TYR A 4 7.28 -8.71 11.89
N GLU A 5 7.48 -8.36 13.15
CA GLU A 5 6.60 -7.40 13.83
C GLU A 5 6.64 -6.04 13.15
N MET A 6 7.82 -5.59 12.72
CA MET A 6 7.95 -4.32 12.01
C MET A 6 7.21 -4.33 10.67
N ILE A 7 7.29 -5.44 9.95
CA ILE A 7 6.61 -5.57 8.67
C ILE A 7 5.10 -5.56 8.86
N ILE A 8 4.59 -6.26 9.87
CA ILE A 8 3.16 -6.31 10.13
C ILE A 8 2.66 -4.94 10.61
N ASP A 9 3.41 -4.26 11.47
CA ASP A 9 3.06 -2.91 11.89
C ASP A 9 2.98 -1.97 10.70
N PHE A 10 3.95 -2.07 9.79
CA PHE A 10 3.97 -1.27 8.58
C PHE A 10 2.74 -1.56 7.72
N TYR A 11 2.43 -2.82 7.49
CA TYR A 11 1.25 -3.19 6.73
C TYR A 11 -0.02 -2.60 7.35
N ASN A 12 -0.16 -2.73 8.67
CA ASN A 12 -1.34 -2.20 9.36
C ASN A 12 -1.44 -0.69 9.25
N SER A 13 -0.31 0.00 9.18
CA SER A 13 -0.32 1.46 9.07
C SER A 13 -0.69 1.94 7.68
N ILE A 14 -0.45 1.13 6.63
CA ILE A 14 -0.71 1.55 5.25
C ILE A 14 -1.99 0.97 4.66
N LYS A 15 -2.59 -0.04 5.28
CA LYS A 15 -3.72 -0.75 4.67
C LYS A 15 -4.92 0.15 4.40
N ASP A 16 -5.06 1.23 5.15
CA ASP A 16 -6.15 2.20 4.98
C ASP A 16 -5.74 3.42 4.15
N MET A 17 -4.52 3.41 3.63
CA MET A 17 -3.98 4.53 2.87
C MET A 17 -4.77 4.73 1.58
N ASN A 18 -5.09 5.98 1.27
CA ASN A 18 -5.78 6.31 0.03
C ASN A 18 -4.80 6.76 -1.06
N ASP A 19 -5.32 7.01 -2.26
CA ASP A 19 -4.48 7.36 -3.41
C ASP A 19 -3.75 8.70 -3.20
N ASP A 20 -4.38 9.66 -2.54
CA ASP A 20 -3.75 10.95 -2.27
C ASP A 20 -2.55 10.80 -1.36
N GLU A 21 -2.67 9.97 -0.34
CA GLU A 21 -1.57 9.70 0.57
C GLU A 21 -0.42 8.99 -0.12
N SER A 22 -0.75 8.04 -1.01
CA SER A 22 0.26 7.33 -1.81
C SER A 22 1.02 8.31 -2.68
N LEU A 23 0.33 9.23 -3.33
CA LEU A 23 0.96 10.23 -4.19
C LEU A 23 1.89 11.13 -3.39
N GLU A 24 1.46 11.57 -2.21
CA GLU A 24 2.32 12.38 -1.35
C GLU A 24 3.62 11.66 -0.99
N LEU A 25 3.52 10.37 -0.68
CA LEU A 25 4.70 9.58 -0.35
C LEU A 25 5.65 9.47 -1.54
N ILE A 26 5.10 9.29 -2.74
CA ILE A 26 5.92 9.23 -3.95
C ILE A 26 6.65 10.56 -4.16
N LEU A 27 5.98 11.68 -3.94
CA LEU A 27 6.59 13.00 -4.08
C LEU A 27 7.69 13.25 -3.05
N LYS A 28 7.58 12.64 -1.88
CA LYS A 28 8.57 12.77 -0.82
C LYS A 28 9.73 11.79 -0.95
N ALA A 29 9.61 10.80 -1.81
CA ALA A 29 10.67 9.79 -1.99
C ALA A 29 11.95 10.45 -2.48
N GLU A 30 13.07 10.05 -1.91
CA GLU A 30 14.36 10.67 -2.19
C GLU A 30 15.01 10.14 -3.47
N ASP A 31 14.73 8.89 -3.84
CA ASP A 31 15.31 8.30 -5.03
C ASP A 31 14.31 7.42 -5.75
N LYS A 32 14.74 6.89 -6.88
CA LYS A 32 13.88 6.08 -7.72
C LYS A 32 13.48 4.76 -7.05
N ASP A 33 14.38 4.16 -6.32
CA ASP A 33 14.10 2.90 -5.65
C ASP A 33 12.97 3.07 -4.62
N GLU A 34 12.99 4.17 -3.89
CA GLU A 34 11.92 4.48 -2.95
C GLU A 34 10.62 4.73 -3.67
N GLN A 35 10.66 5.46 -4.79
CA GLN A 35 9.47 5.70 -5.59
C GLN A 35 8.87 4.41 -6.11
N ASP A 36 9.70 3.52 -6.63
CA ASP A 36 9.25 2.22 -7.15
C ASP A 36 8.63 1.37 -6.04
N PHE A 37 9.23 1.38 -4.86
CA PHE A 37 8.70 0.65 -3.71
C PHE A 37 7.32 1.15 -3.31
N ILE A 38 7.15 2.47 -3.20
CA ILE A 38 5.88 3.07 -2.81
C ILE A 38 4.82 2.83 -3.89
N THR A 39 5.21 2.91 -5.15
CA THR A 39 4.31 2.63 -6.26
C THR A 39 3.81 1.18 -6.19
N MET A 40 4.70 0.25 -5.89
CA MET A 40 4.34 -1.16 -5.75
C MET A 40 3.36 -1.37 -4.59
N LEU A 41 3.59 -0.69 -3.47
CA LEU A 41 2.67 -0.76 -2.34
C LEU A 41 1.28 -0.25 -2.71
N GLY A 42 1.24 0.88 -3.41
CA GLY A 42 -0.03 1.45 -3.86
C GLY A 42 -0.78 0.51 -4.78
N ASP A 43 -0.09 -0.09 -5.73
CA ASP A 43 -0.69 -1.07 -6.65
C ASP A 43 -1.22 -2.29 -5.90
N PHE A 44 -0.46 -2.78 -4.95
CA PHE A 44 -0.87 -3.92 -4.14
C PHE A 44 -2.18 -3.63 -3.39
N LEU A 45 -2.25 -2.47 -2.76
CA LEU A 45 -3.44 -2.08 -2.01
C LEU A 45 -4.65 -1.88 -2.93
N LEU A 46 -4.42 -1.30 -4.10
CA LEU A 46 -5.48 -1.10 -5.07
C LEU A 46 -6.04 -2.43 -5.55
N GLN A 47 -5.17 -3.36 -5.90
CA GLN A 47 -5.59 -4.69 -6.35
C GLN A 47 -6.38 -5.41 -5.27
N LYS A 48 -5.95 -5.30 -4.03
CA LYS A 48 -6.66 -5.93 -2.92
C LYS A 48 -8.05 -5.37 -2.77
N ARG A 49 -8.22 -4.05 -2.87
CA ARG A 49 -9.53 -3.41 -2.79
C ARG A 49 -10.42 -3.84 -3.95
N GLN A 50 -9.87 -3.96 -5.14
CA GLN A 50 -10.62 -4.41 -6.30
C GLN A 50 -11.10 -5.84 -6.13
N GLN A 51 -10.27 -6.71 -5.61
CA GLN A 51 -10.65 -8.08 -5.33
C GLN A 51 -11.79 -8.16 -4.32
N GLU A 52 -11.72 -7.39 -3.26
CA GLU A 52 -12.77 -7.35 -2.25
C GLU A 52 -14.08 -6.86 -2.84
N ALA A 53 -14.03 -5.83 -3.69
CA ALA A 53 -15.21 -5.31 -4.34
C ALA A 53 -15.86 -6.35 -5.25
N ILE A 54 -15.04 -7.10 -6.00
CA ILE A 54 -15.53 -8.15 -6.88
C ILE A 54 -16.18 -9.26 -6.07
N GLU A 55 -15.56 -9.67 -4.97
CA GLU A 55 -16.10 -10.72 -4.12
C GLU A 55 -17.45 -10.31 -3.50
N GLN A 56 -17.57 -9.05 -3.09
CA GLN A 56 -18.81 -8.54 -2.51
C GLN A 56 -19.97 -8.50 -3.51
N LYS A 57 -19.66 -8.34 -4.77
CA LYS A 57 -20.68 -8.32 -5.84
C LYS A 57 -21.06 -9.71 -6.32
N ARG A 58 -20.40 -10.70 -5.83
CA ARG A 58 -20.63 -12.08 -6.24
C ARG A 58 -21.84 -12.64 -5.53
N PHE A 59 -22.74 -13.22 -6.30
CA PHE A 59 -23.96 -13.80 -5.75
C PHE A 59 -23.96 -15.31 -5.91
#